data_35b837ad43c662bc0114634c6bc4a1cd
#
_entry.id   35b837ad43c662bc0114634c6bc4a1cd
#
_cell.length_a   1.000
_cell.length_b   1.000
_cell.length_c   1.000
_cell.angle_alpha   90.00
_cell.angle_beta   90.00
_cell.angle_gamma   90.00
#
_symmetry.space_group_name_H-M   'P 1'
#
loop_
_entity.id
_entity.type
_entity.pdbx_description
1 polymer ?
#
loop_
_entity_poly.entity_id
_entity_poly.type
_entity_poly.pdbx_seq_one_letter_code
_entity_poly.pdbx_strand_id
1 'polypeptide(L)'
;MISRIAVVSVTALVLSVALHADCLAQRGGRRGGGWGVGSAYNRMYDITTVETVRGEVARVEQFVPYQGALPGVHLVLTTGSESLSVHLGPAWFIENQDESIEVGDDVAVTGSRILFLGEPAIVAASVRLGEQVLQLRDWRGIPVWSGWQRW
;
A
#
# COMPACT_ATOMS: atom_id res chain seq x y z
N MET A 1 -7.01 79.39 38.43
CA MET A 1 -6.29 78.29 39.11
C MET A 1 -6.52 77.05 38.24
N ILE A 2 -5.49 76.63 37.60
CA ILE A 2 -5.55 75.58 36.59
C ILE A 2 -5.10 74.24 37.24
N SER A 3 -6.07 73.33 37.42
CA SER A 3 -5.76 72.04 37.90
C SER A 3 -5.37 71.10 36.73
N ARG A 4 -4.15 70.62 36.78
CA ARG A 4 -3.61 69.67 35.80
C ARG A 4 -4.01 68.28 36.18
N ILE A 5 -4.89 67.69 35.36
CA ILE A 5 -5.24 66.29 35.48
C ILE A 5 -4.17 65.49 34.70
N ALA A 6 -3.39 64.74 35.43
CA ALA A 6 -2.43 63.78 34.85
C ALA A 6 -3.20 62.55 34.32
N VAL A 7 -3.17 62.37 33.01
CA VAL A 7 -3.66 61.17 32.41
C VAL A 7 -2.56 60.10 32.48
N VAL A 8 -2.78 59.12 33.32
CA VAL A 8 -1.91 57.94 33.40
C VAL A 8 -2.36 56.95 32.32
N SER A 9 -1.60 56.92 31.26
CA SER A 9 -1.79 55.89 30.23
C SER A 9 -1.27 54.57 30.73
N VAL A 10 -2.17 53.65 31.09
CA VAL A 10 -1.85 52.26 31.35
C VAL A 10 -1.75 51.55 30.01
N THR A 11 -0.55 51.38 29.51
CA THR A 11 -0.28 50.51 28.37
C THR A 11 -0.37 49.06 28.87
N ALA A 12 -1.51 48.41 28.59
CA ALA A 12 -1.66 46.98 28.78
C ALA A 12 -0.82 46.25 27.73
N LEU A 13 0.30 45.72 28.13
CA LEU A 13 1.13 44.82 27.34
C LEU A 13 0.39 43.49 27.26
N VAL A 14 -0.36 43.28 26.21
CA VAL A 14 -0.96 42.00 25.89
C VAL A 14 0.17 41.09 25.41
N LEU A 15 0.68 40.26 26.34
CA LEU A 15 1.60 39.18 26.01
C LEU A 15 0.79 38.08 25.35
N SER A 16 0.66 38.11 24.03
CA SER A 16 0.12 37.03 23.23
C SER A 16 1.14 35.90 23.26
N VAL A 17 0.97 34.97 24.21
CA VAL A 17 1.61 33.68 24.17
C VAL A 17 0.98 32.93 23.02
N ALA A 18 1.59 33.02 21.84
CA ALA A 18 1.32 32.10 20.76
C ALA A 18 1.74 30.71 21.24
N LEU A 19 0.78 29.95 21.72
CA LEU A 19 0.91 28.50 21.83
C LEU A 19 1.09 27.97 20.42
N HIS A 20 2.32 27.90 19.99
CA HIS A 20 2.68 27.03 18.89
C HIS A 20 2.47 25.59 19.42
N ALA A 21 1.26 25.11 19.24
CA ALA A 21 1.04 23.68 19.20
C ALA A 21 1.86 23.21 17.99
N ASP A 22 3.13 22.90 18.25
CA ASP A 22 3.89 22.00 17.42
C ASP A 22 3.08 20.71 17.41
N CYS A 23 2.15 20.63 16.48
CA CYS A 23 1.61 19.39 16.03
C CYS A 23 2.81 18.66 15.41
N LEU A 24 3.61 18.05 16.27
CA LEU A 24 4.48 16.95 15.92
C LEU A 24 3.52 15.87 15.43
N ALA A 25 3.00 16.09 14.22
CA ALA A 25 2.55 14.98 13.40
C ALA A 25 3.75 14.04 13.41
N GLN A 26 3.70 13.07 14.29
CA GLN A 26 4.56 11.92 14.22
C GLN A 26 4.32 11.33 12.83
N ARG A 27 5.09 11.85 11.88
CA ARG A 27 5.40 11.14 10.66
C ARG A 27 6.22 9.93 11.07
N GLY A 28 5.58 9.01 11.77
CA GLY A 28 5.96 7.62 11.72
C GLY A 28 5.88 7.28 10.24
N GLY A 29 7.00 7.47 9.53
CA GLY A 29 7.11 7.07 8.15
C GLY A 29 6.62 5.64 8.10
N ARG A 30 5.47 5.41 7.47
CA ARG A 30 4.90 4.08 7.33
C ARG A 30 5.91 3.31 6.48
N ARG A 31 6.82 2.59 7.16
CA ARG A 31 7.83 1.77 6.52
C ARG A 31 7.10 0.87 5.53
N GLY A 32 7.48 0.94 4.25
CA GLY A 32 6.85 0.13 3.19
C GLY A 32 5.61 0.74 2.52
N GLY A 33 5.25 2.02 2.80
CA GLY A 33 4.17 2.70 2.07
C GLY A 33 2.80 2.01 2.13
N GLY A 34 2.51 1.33 3.23
CA GLY A 34 1.27 0.58 3.41
C GLY A 34 1.34 -0.90 3.01
N TRP A 35 2.47 -1.36 2.50
CA TRP A 35 2.67 -2.72 2.01
C TRP A 35 3.51 -3.61 2.94
N GLY A 36 3.87 -3.11 4.13
CA GLY A 36 4.66 -3.86 5.11
C GLY A 36 3.88 -4.99 5.79
N VAL A 37 4.60 -5.88 6.48
CA VAL A 37 4.06 -7.08 7.15
C VAL A 37 2.87 -6.78 8.07
N GLY A 38 2.91 -5.68 8.82
CA GLY A 38 1.85 -5.29 9.75
C GLY A 38 0.75 -4.44 9.15
N SER A 39 0.75 -4.18 7.83
CA SER A 39 -0.28 -3.35 7.19
C SER A 39 -1.65 -4.00 7.20
N ALA A 40 -2.70 -3.19 7.15
CA ALA A 40 -4.08 -3.69 7.05
C ALA A 40 -4.25 -4.58 5.81
N TYR A 41 -3.62 -4.20 4.71
CA TYR A 41 -3.65 -4.95 3.48
C TYR A 41 -2.96 -6.33 3.61
N ASN A 42 -1.74 -6.38 4.18
CA ASN A 42 -1.02 -7.65 4.29
C ASN A 42 -1.70 -8.64 5.25
N ARG A 43 -2.48 -8.15 6.23
CA ARG A 43 -3.28 -9.00 7.14
C ARG A 43 -4.46 -9.70 6.45
N MET A 44 -4.81 -9.32 5.22
CA MET A 44 -5.83 -10.02 4.45
C MET A 44 -5.32 -11.35 3.87
N TYR A 45 -4.00 -11.54 3.83
CA TYR A 45 -3.41 -12.80 3.37
C TYR A 45 -3.67 -13.90 4.40
N ASP A 46 -4.34 -14.97 3.97
CA ASP A 46 -4.67 -16.14 4.78
C ASP A 46 -4.05 -17.38 4.14
N ILE A 47 -3.16 -18.03 4.87
CA ILE A 47 -2.48 -19.25 4.39
C ILE A 47 -3.45 -20.41 4.14
N THR A 48 -4.62 -20.41 4.78
CA THR A 48 -5.63 -21.46 4.62
C THR A 48 -6.45 -21.33 3.34
N THR A 49 -6.43 -20.17 2.71
CA THR A 49 -7.12 -19.87 1.44
C THR A 49 -6.17 -19.82 0.24
N VAL A 50 -4.94 -20.28 0.41
CA VAL A 50 -3.95 -20.32 -0.68
C VAL A 50 -4.35 -21.37 -1.70
N GLU A 51 -4.41 -20.93 -2.95
CA GLU A 51 -4.70 -21.77 -4.10
C GLU A 51 -3.84 -21.38 -5.29
N THR A 52 -3.85 -22.18 -6.34
CA THR A 52 -3.21 -21.86 -7.61
C THR A 52 -4.28 -21.75 -8.69
N VAL A 53 -4.33 -20.57 -9.32
CA VAL A 53 -5.18 -20.30 -10.47
C VAL A 53 -4.35 -20.11 -11.74
N ARG A 54 -4.90 -20.47 -12.88
CA ARG A 54 -4.26 -20.32 -14.19
C ARG A 54 -5.17 -19.52 -15.10
N GLY A 55 -4.56 -18.69 -15.93
CA GLY A 55 -5.32 -17.90 -16.91
C GLY A 55 -4.44 -16.98 -17.70
N GLU A 56 -5.07 -16.25 -18.59
CA GLU A 56 -4.45 -15.24 -19.44
C GLU A 56 -4.59 -13.86 -18.79
N VAL A 57 -3.53 -13.08 -18.83
CA VAL A 57 -3.52 -11.69 -18.36
C VAL A 57 -4.30 -10.81 -19.32
N ALA A 58 -5.48 -10.37 -18.90
CA ALA A 58 -6.33 -9.48 -19.69
C ALA A 58 -5.95 -8.00 -19.51
N ARG A 59 -5.47 -7.61 -18.32
CA ARG A 59 -5.01 -6.25 -18.03
C ARG A 59 -3.94 -6.26 -16.94
N VAL A 60 -3.07 -5.25 -16.99
CA VAL A 60 -2.10 -4.91 -15.93
C VAL A 60 -2.39 -3.47 -15.53
N GLU A 61 -2.74 -3.26 -14.26
CA GLU A 61 -3.22 -1.97 -13.78
C GLU A 61 -2.58 -1.62 -12.43
N GLN A 62 -2.48 -0.32 -12.14
CA GLN A 62 -2.13 0.14 -10.80
C GLN A 62 -3.39 0.35 -9.98
N PHE A 63 -3.30 0.13 -8.66
CA PHE A 63 -4.38 0.37 -7.71
C PHE A 63 -3.81 0.86 -6.38
N VAL A 64 -4.66 1.48 -5.56
CA VAL A 64 -4.31 1.89 -4.20
C VAL A 64 -5.13 1.06 -3.22
N PRO A 65 -4.51 0.18 -2.41
CA PRO A 65 -5.23 -0.79 -1.58
C PRO A 65 -6.07 -0.12 -0.48
N TYR A 66 -5.67 1.03 0.01
CA TYR A 66 -6.42 1.87 0.94
C TYR A 66 -5.85 3.29 0.99
N GLN A 67 -6.61 4.23 1.52
CA GLN A 67 -6.22 5.64 1.59
C GLN A 67 -4.88 5.82 2.32
N GLY A 68 -3.94 6.49 1.64
CA GLY A 68 -2.60 6.77 2.17
C GLY A 68 -1.58 5.64 1.96
N ALA A 69 -1.94 4.56 1.26
CA ALA A 69 -0.97 3.60 0.76
C ALA A 69 -0.33 4.10 -0.54
N LEU A 70 0.89 3.63 -0.84
CA LEU A 70 1.48 3.81 -2.16
C LEU A 70 0.79 2.91 -3.18
N PRO A 71 0.82 3.26 -4.48
CA PRO A 71 0.26 2.43 -5.54
C PRO A 71 0.85 1.02 -5.55
N GLY A 72 0.04 0.05 -5.89
CA GLY A 72 0.41 -1.32 -6.19
C GLY A 72 0.02 -1.70 -7.61
N VAL A 73 0.47 -2.88 -8.04
CA VAL A 73 0.14 -3.48 -9.33
C VAL A 73 -0.80 -4.66 -9.11
N HIS A 74 -1.86 -4.72 -9.90
CA HIS A 74 -2.69 -5.90 -10.02
C HIS A 74 -2.85 -6.31 -11.49
N LEU A 75 -3.07 -7.60 -11.69
CA LEU A 75 -3.47 -8.16 -12.96
C LEU A 75 -4.99 -8.40 -12.94
N VAL A 76 -5.62 -8.30 -14.07
CA VAL A 76 -6.92 -8.93 -14.30
C VAL A 76 -6.66 -10.21 -15.08
N LEU A 77 -6.94 -11.33 -14.46
CA LEU A 77 -6.71 -12.66 -15.00
C LEU A 77 -8.03 -13.25 -15.52
N THR A 78 -8.08 -13.64 -16.77
CA THR A 78 -9.19 -14.41 -17.32
C THR A 78 -8.89 -15.89 -17.15
N THR A 79 -9.67 -16.56 -16.31
CA THR A 79 -9.61 -18.00 -16.10
C THR A 79 -10.71 -18.69 -16.95
N GLY A 80 -10.76 -20.02 -16.91
CA GLY A 80 -11.85 -20.75 -17.60
C GLY A 80 -13.26 -20.48 -17.05
N SER A 81 -13.39 -19.91 -15.86
CA SER A 81 -14.67 -19.75 -15.15
C SER A 81 -14.96 -18.32 -14.67
N GLU A 82 -13.95 -17.49 -14.48
CA GLU A 82 -14.10 -16.15 -13.89
C GLU A 82 -13.04 -15.17 -14.42
N SER A 83 -13.32 -13.87 -14.24
CA SER A 83 -12.31 -12.82 -14.32
C SER A 83 -11.92 -12.44 -12.90
N LEU A 84 -10.64 -12.50 -12.58
CA LEU A 84 -10.13 -12.44 -11.22
C LEU A 84 -9.05 -11.37 -11.08
N SER A 85 -9.18 -10.51 -10.07
CA SER A 85 -8.12 -9.56 -9.73
C SER A 85 -6.99 -10.27 -8.97
N VAL A 86 -5.76 -10.11 -9.42
CA VAL A 86 -4.57 -10.70 -8.81
C VAL A 86 -3.64 -9.58 -8.37
N HIS A 87 -3.53 -9.37 -7.08
CA HIS A 87 -2.71 -8.32 -6.49
C HIS A 87 -1.28 -8.81 -6.33
N LEU A 88 -0.35 -8.18 -7.02
CA LEU A 88 1.06 -8.56 -7.00
C LEU A 88 1.80 -7.95 -5.81
N GLY A 89 1.74 -6.64 -5.67
CA GLY A 89 2.46 -5.93 -4.62
C GLY A 89 2.66 -4.45 -4.96
N PRO A 90 3.53 -3.74 -4.22
CA PRO A 90 3.76 -2.32 -4.45
C PRO A 90 4.41 -2.07 -5.81
N ALA A 91 3.94 -1.05 -6.52
CA ALA A 91 4.44 -0.72 -7.87
C ALA A 91 5.95 -0.53 -7.90
N TRP A 92 6.51 0.17 -6.90
CA TRP A 92 7.97 0.38 -6.80
C TRP A 92 8.79 -0.90 -6.69
N PHE A 93 8.19 -2.01 -6.21
CA PHE A 93 8.86 -3.32 -6.17
C PHE A 93 8.68 -4.06 -7.50
N ILE A 94 7.44 -4.11 -8.02
CA ILE A 94 7.11 -4.87 -9.23
C ILE A 94 7.83 -4.28 -10.46
N GLU A 95 7.89 -2.96 -10.59
CA GLU A 95 8.53 -2.24 -11.70
C GLU A 95 10.07 -2.40 -11.72
N ASN A 96 10.67 -2.88 -10.63
CA ASN A 96 12.11 -3.13 -10.52
C ASN A 96 12.46 -4.62 -10.60
N GLN A 97 11.55 -5.48 -11.04
CA GLN A 97 11.85 -6.89 -11.32
C GLN A 97 12.41 -7.04 -12.73
N ASP A 98 13.24 -8.05 -12.92
CA ASP A 98 13.81 -8.35 -14.24
C ASP A 98 12.78 -8.91 -15.21
N GLU A 99 11.75 -9.59 -14.69
CA GLU A 99 10.64 -10.13 -15.45
C GLU A 99 9.46 -9.17 -15.43
N SER A 100 8.93 -8.88 -16.62
CA SER A 100 7.68 -8.15 -16.80
C SER A 100 6.54 -9.12 -17.15
N ILE A 101 5.37 -8.88 -16.56
CA ILE A 101 4.14 -9.59 -16.92
C ILE A 101 3.33 -8.67 -17.80
N GLU A 102 2.94 -9.16 -18.98
CA GLU A 102 2.26 -8.37 -20.00
C GLU A 102 0.87 -8.92 -20.32
N VAL A 103 0.05 -8.09 -20.95
CA VAL A 103 -1.26 -8.51 -21.44
C VAL A 103 -1.07 -9.60 -22.49
N GLY A 104 -1.83 -10.69 -22.37
CA GLY A 104 -1.77 -11.86 -23.23
C GLY A 104 -0.89 -12.99 -22.69
N ASP A 105 -0.16 -12.76 -21.60
CA ASP A 105 0.63 -13.83 -20.97
C ASP A 105 -0.26 -14.87 -20.31
N ASP A 106 0.09 -16.14 -20.48
CA ASP A 106 -0.47 -17.25 -19.72
C ASP A 106 0.33 -17.46 -18.43
N VAL A 107 -0.32 -17.26 -17.30
CA VAL A 107 0.33 -17.35 -15.99
C VAL A 107 -0.35 -18.35 -15.08
N ALA A 108 0.45 -18.90 -14.15
CA ALA A 108 -0.04 -19.62 -12.98
C ALA A 108 0.26 -18.79 -11.73
N VAL A 109 -0.79 -18.41 -11.02
CA VAL A 109 -0.69 -17.59 -9.80
C VAL A 109 -1.00 -18.46 -8.59
N THR A 110 -0.08 -18.48 -7.64
CA THR A 110 -0.32 -19.08 -6.32
C THR A 110 -0.47 -17.94 -5.31
N GLY A 111 -1.55 -17.95 -4.55
CA GLY A 111 -1.81 -16.91 -3.56
C GLY A 111 -3.08 -17.13 -2.76
N SER A 112 -3.32 -16.26 -1.80
CA SER A 112 -4.48 -16.29 -0.91
C SER A 112 -5.70 -15.69 -1.61
N ARG A 113 -6.80 -16.45 -1.69
CA ARG A 113 -8.09 -15.93 -2.14
C ARG A 113 -8.72 -15.11 -1.03
N ILE A 114 -9.09 -13.87 -1.34
CA ILE A 114 -9.70 -12.90 -0.44
C ILE A 114 -10.95 -12.27 -1.06
N LEU A 115 -11.69 -11.53 -0.25
CA LEU A 115 -12.63 -10.52 -0.74
C LEU A 115 -12.00 -9.14 -0.60
N PHE A 116 -11.82 -8.46 -1.71
CA PHE A 116 -11.29 -7.10 -1.74
C PHE A 116 -12.37 -6.16 -2.28
N LEU A 117 -12.81 -5.22 -1.44
CA LEU A 117 -13.94 -4.32 -1.74
C LEU A 117 -15.22 -5.07 -2.18
N GLY A 118 -15.45 -6.27 -1.62
CA GLY A 118 -16.60 -7.11 -1.93
C GLY A 118 -16.44 -8.03 -3.15
N GLU A 119 -15.34 -7.93 -3.87
CA GLU A 119 -15.06 -8.74 -5.06
C GLU A 119 -13.98 -9.79 -4.78
N PRO A 120 -14.07 -10.99 -5.39
CA PRO A 120 -13.03 -11.99 -5.28
C PRO A 120 -11.70 -11.51 -5.86
N ALA A 121 -10.62 -11.72 -5.10
CA ALA A 121 -9.28 -11.39 -5.55
C ALA A 121 -8.26 -12.41 -5.01
N ILE A 122 -7.08 -12.47 -5.61
CA ILE A 122 -5.93 -13.22 -5.11
C ILE A 122 -4.85 -12.25 -4.66
N VAL A 123 -4.37 -12.41 -3.45
CA VAL A 123 -3.10 -11.80 -3.02
C VAL A 123 -1.99 -12.77 -3.39
N ALA A 124 -1.24 -12.47 -4.42
CA ALA A 124 -0.26 -13.39 -4.99
C ALA A 124 0.94 -13.61 -4.04
N ALA A 125 1.33 -14.86 -3.87
CA ALA A 125 2.59 -15.26 -3.27
C ALA A 125 3.65 -15.51 -4.34
N SER A 126 3.26 -16.06 -5.48
CA SER A 126 4.12 -16.22 -6.64
C SER A 126 3.32 -16.19 -7.95
N VAL A 127 3.99 -15.76 -9.01
CA VAL A 127 3.47 -15.84 -10.38
C VAL A 127 4.49 -16.58 -11.22
N ARG A 128 4.03 -17.61 -11.91
CA ARG A 128 4.84 -18.38 -12.86
C ARG A 128 4.46 -17.98 -14.28
N LEU A 129 5.46 -17.56 -15.04
CA LEU A 129 5.38 -17.29 -16.47
C LEU A 129 6.36 -18.22 -17.20
N GLY A 130 5.86 -19.27 -17.83
CA GLY A 130 6.71 -20.32 -18.40
C GLY A 130 7.58 -21.00 -17.32
N GLU A 131 8.89 -20.89 -17.46
CA GLU A 131 9.86 -21.43 -16.49
C GLU A 131 10.25 -20.39 -15.40
N GLN A 132 9.95 -19.12 -15.62
CA GLN A 132 10.24 -18.04 -14.69
C GLN A 132 9.22 -18.00 -13.54
N VAL A 133 9.70 -17.67 -12.34
CA VAL A 133 8.86 -17.53 -11.15
C VAL A 133 9.16 -16.19 -10.47
N LEU A 134 8.19 -15.30 -10.49
CA LEU A 134 8.22 -14.08 -9.69
C LEU A 134 7.75 -14.41 -8.26
N GLN A 135 8.67 -14.43 -7.31
CA GLN A 135 8.35 -14.67 -5.90
C GLN A 135 7.99 -13.35 -5.22
N LEU A 136 6.80 -13.30 -4.61
CA LEU A 136 6.24 -12.08 -3.99
C LEU A 136 6.09 -12.21 -2.47
N ARG A 137 5.80 -13.42 -1.98
CA ARG A 137 5.69 -13.74 -0.55
C ARG A 137 6.26 -15.10 -0.25
N ASP A 138 6.70 -15.28 0.99
CA ASP A 138 7.08 -16.60 1.49
C ASP A 138 5.82 -17.45 1.82
N TRP A 139 6.04 -18.69 2.26
CA TRP A 139 4.98 -19.64 2.61
C TRP A 139 4.11 -19.18 3.79
N ARG A 140 4.56 -18.19 4.59
CA ARG A 140 3.79 -17.57 5.67
C ARG A 140 3.03 -16.33 5.22
N GLY A 141 3.15 -15.93 3.96
CA GLY A 141 2.58 -14.72 3.42
C GLY A 141 3.38 -13.45 3.71
N ILE A 142 4.63 -13.59 4.18
CA ILE A 142 5.50 -12.44 4.44
C ILE A 142 6.01 -11.91 3.09
N PRO A 143 5.78 -10.62 2.79
CA PRO A 143 6.24 -10.03 1.55
C PRO A 143 7.77 -10.01 1.45
N VAL A 144 8.31 -10.37 0.28
CA VAL A 144 9.77 -10.36 0.04
C VAL A 144 10.35 -8.96 0.13
N TRP A 145 9.57 -7.92 -0.19
CA TRP A 145 9.98 -6.51 -0.05
C TRP A 145 10.00 -6.00 1.38
N SER A 146 9.54 -6.78 2.37
CA SER A 146 9.49 -6.33 3.77
C SER A 146 10.86 -6.07 4.39
N GLY A 147 11.92 -6.69 3.84
CA GLY A 147 13.30 -6.48 4.22
C GLY A 147 14.02 -5.39 3.40
N TRP A 148 13.39 -4.84 2.37
CA TRP A 148 14.00 -3.84 1.50
C TRP A 148 13.91 -2.46 2.15
N GLN A 149 15.06 -1.87 2.43
CA GLN A 149 15.14 -0.48 2.88
C GLN A 149 15.26 0.39 1.62
N ARG A 150 14.32 1.33 1.47
CA ARG A 150 14.46 2.39 0.47
C ARG A 150 15.55 3.34 1.00
N TRP A 151 16.66 3.41 0.32
CA TRP A 151 17.73 4.39 0.55
C TRP A 151 17.34 5.73 -0.06
#